data_52c9c7dcf32509a286e198934269ae06
#
_entry.id   52c9c7dcf32509a286e198934269ae06
#
_cell.length_a   1.000
_cell.length_b   1.000
_cell.length_c   1.000
_cell.angle_alpha   90.00
_cell.angle_beta   90.00
_cell.angle_gamma   90.00
#
_symmetry.space_group_name_H-M   'P 1'
#
loop_
_entity.id
_entity.type
_entity.pdbx_description
1 polymer ?
#
loop_
_entity_poly.entity_id
_entity_poly.type
_entity_poly.pdbx_seq_one_letter_code
_entity_poly.pdbx_strand_id
1 'polypeptide(L)'
;MVRLNLVAASVALSFGSVAFAAPTAEEPIVPAPIDFEQLIGFDPDFVSSAKKHKVAQVIPEIITLSLSGQDSNFTDFPPSETGPAEPAKRAILGGVDNRVQWPNRDYPYRAMGRIQFSDGLWCSGALIGSRHVVTARHCIPAEGVGARFQPAFYDNEVLGGYDVTVIFRPNYGQEGWCANAFDWAIFVLGEKAGQVNGWLGLKTVNPDNQLNKAMFFHYGYPQDKGGGRQPYRQEAITASAATYCDRGSPVVVDADVIGGQSGGPFWINENGERYLYGVVVGGSDDYTVVAGGPSLLEGYGILLKDYPN
;
A
#
# COMPACT_ATOMS: atom_id res chain seq x y z
N MET A 1 -11.09 -89.53 -38.82
CA MET A 1 -11.20 -88.82 -37.53
C MET A 1 -9.93 -88.03 -37.39
N VAL A 2 -9.99 -86.73 -37.59
CA VAL A 2 -8.85 -85.84 -37.51
C VAL A 2 -9.05 -85.01 -36.17
N ARG A 3 -8.15 -85.11 -35.25
CA ARG A 3 -8.21 -84.28 -34.02
C ARG A 3 -7.45 -82.99 -34.27
N LEU A 4 -8.17 -81.87 -34.11
CA LEU A 4 -7.59 -80.52 -34.12
C LEU A 4 -7.12 -80.19 -32.71
N ASN A 5 -5.84 -79.94 -32.51
CA ASN A 5 -5.31 -79.39 -31.29
C ASN A 5 -5.36 -77.83 -31.40
N LEU A 6 -6.14 -77.23 -30.51
CA LEU A 6 -6.10 -75.79 -30.31
C LEU A 6 -4.97 -75.45 -29.32
N VAL A 7 -4.00 -74.67 -29.76
CA VAL A 7 -2.99 -74.05 -28.90
C VAL A 7 -3.53 -72.65 -28.49
N ALA A 8 -3.83 -72.48 -27.23
CA ALA A 8 -4.19 -71.18 -26.69
C ALA A 8 -2.89 -70.39 -26.34
N ALA A 9 -2.68 -69.30 -27.06
CA ALA A 9 -1.62 -68.33 -26.74
C ALA A 9 -2.15 -67.29 -25.74
N SER A 10 -1.65 -67.32 -24.53
CA SER A 10 -1.94 -66.30 -23.49
C SER A 10 -1.04 -65.07 -23.71
N VAL A 11 -1.63 -63.94 -24.11
CA VAL A 11 -0.93 -62.65 -24.16
C VAL A 11 -1.07 -61.99 -22.81
N ALA A 12 0.02 -61.90 -22.05
CA ALA A 12 0.11 -61.14 -20.81
C ALA A 12 0.30 -59.65 -21.17
N LEU A 13 -0.72 -58.86 -20.95
CA LEU A 13 -0.61 -57.39 -21.00
C LEU A 13 -0.02 -56.88 -19.66
N SER A 14 1.25 -56.46 -19.70
CA SER A 14 1.87 -55.74 -18.60
C SER A 14 1.42 -54.27 -18.63
N PHE A 15 0.55 -53.90 -17.72
CA PHE A 15 0.24 -52.50 -17.45
C PHE A 15 1.40 -51.85 -16.68
N GLY A 16 2.24 -51.13 -17.39
CA GLY A 16 3.22 -50.26 -16.75
C GLY A 16 2.50 -49.12 -16.02
N SER A 17 2.59 -49.11 -14.69
CA SER A 17 2.11 -47.96 -13.88
C SER A 17 3.06 -46.78 -14.14
N VAL A 18 2.59 -45.82 -14.91
CA VAL A 18 3.25 -44.51 -15.00
C VAL A 18 2.91 -43.76 -13.72
N ALA A 19 3.88 -43.72 -12.78
CA ALA A 19 3.78 -42.83 -11.62
C ALA A 19 3.92 -41.40 -12.13
N PHE A 20 2.83 -40.65 -12.15
CA PHE A 20 2.90 -39.19 -12.27
C PHE A 20 3.54 -38.68 -10.99
N ALA A 21 4.75 -38.11 -11.09
CA ALA A 21 5.33 -37.33 -10.02
C ALA A 21 4.39 -36.14 -9.79
N ALA A 22 3.91 -35.97 -8.56
CA ALA A 22 3.21 -34.78 -8.18
C ALA A 22 4.12 -33.56 -8.47
N PRO A 23 3.57 -32.45 -8.99
CA PRO A 23 4.38 -31.25 -9.13
C PRO A 23 4.97 -30.92 -7.77
N THR A 24 6.28 -30.85 -7.70
CA THR A 24 6.98 -30.30 -6.52
C THR A 24 6.44 -28.88 -6.36
N ALA A 25 5.83 -28.61 -5.22
CA ALA A 25 5.48 -27.25 -4.88
C ALA A 25 6.76 -26.40 -5.02
N GLU A 26 6.77 -25.48 -5.96
CA GLU A 26 7.84 -24.49 -6.05
C GLU A 26 7.93 -23.81 -4.69
N GLU A 27 9.11 -23.83 -4.09
CA GLU A 27 9.33 -23.06 -2.87
C GLU A 27 9.00 -21.60 -3.19
N PRO A 28 8.22 -20.95 -2.35
CA PRO A 28 7.85 -19.57 -2.60
C PRO A 28 9.11 -18.71 -2.67
N ILE A 29 9.25 -17.95 -3.75
CA ILE A 29 10.35 -17.00 -3.95
C ILE A 29 10.21 -15.94 -2.84
N VAL A 30 11.03 -16.07 -1.79
CA VAL A 30 11.17 -15.01 -0.78
C VAL A 30 12.00 -13.91 -1.44
N PRO A 31 11.41 -12.74 -1.74
CA PRO A 31 12.17 -11.63 -2.28
C PRO A 31 13.30 -11.28 -1.31
N ALA A 32 14.47 -10.90 -1.85
CA ALA A 32 15.56 -10.41 -1.01
C ALA A 32 15.06 -9.25 -0.13
N PRO A 33 15.59 -9.10 1.10
CA PRO A 33 15.25 -7.95 1.93
C PRO A 33 15.45 -6.67 1.12
N ILE A 34 14.46 -5.80 1.12
CA ILE A 34 14.62 -4.49 0.50
C ILE A 34 15.63 -3.74 1.36
N ASP A 35 16.75 -3.40 0.77
CA ASP A 35 17.66 -2.41 1.36
C ASP A 35 16.99 -1.05 1.18
N PHE A 36 16.59 -0.42 2.28
CA PHE A 36 15.96 0.89 2.26
C PHE A 36 16.85 1.98 1.64
N GLU A 37 18.17 1.77 1.64
CA GLU A 37 19.13 2.66 0.95
C GLU A 37 19.12 2.45 -0.58
N GLN A 38 18.62 1.31 -1.06
CA GLN A 38 18.47 0.97 -2.48
C GLN A 38 17.02 1.09 -2.99
N LEU A 39 16.08 1.48 -2.16
CA LEU A 39 14.75 1.84 -2.66
C LEU A 39 14.95 2.90 -3.73
N ILE A 40 14.60 2.55 -4.98
CA ILE A 40 14.49 3.52 -6.08
C ILE A 40 13.47 4.55 -5.61
N GLY A 41 13.97 5.50 -4.85
CA GLY A 41 13.09 6.24 -4.10
C GLY A 41 13.36 7.70 -4.22
N PHE A 42 13.85 8.23 -3.26
CA PHE A 42 13.95 9.65 -3.13
C PHE A 42 15.37 10.05 -3.59
N ASP A 43 15.47 10.80 -4.69
CA ASP A 43 16.70 11.51 -5.00
C ASP A 43 16.82 12.67 -3.99
N PRO A 44 17.72 12.60 -2.99
CA PRO A 44 17.84 13.63 -1.98
C PRO A 44 18.33 14.98 -2.58
N ASP A 45 18.93 14.94 -3.77
CA ASP A 45 19.35 16.14 -4.51
C ASP A 45 18.19 16.73 -5.33
N PHE A 46 17.07 16.00 -5.48
CA PHE A 46 15.86 16.52 -6.11
C PHE A 46 15.12 17.47 -5.17
N VAL A 47 15.73 18.60 -4.92
CA VAL A 47 15.01 19.71 -4.27
C VAL A 47 13.98 20.23 -5.26
N SER A 48 12.71 20.03 -4.94
CA SER A 48 11.61 20.61 -5.69
C SER A 48 11.90 22.09 -5.96
N SER A 49 12.08 22.45 -7.22
CA SER A 49 12.07 23.85 -7.68
C SER A 49 10.69 24.48 -7.51
N ALA A 50 9.74 23.76 -6.92
CA ALA A 50 8.43 24.24 -6.56
C ALA A 50 8.61 25.45 -5.63
N LYS A 51 8.09 26.58 -6.09
CA LYS A 51 7.97 27.82 -5.33
C LYS A 51 7.61 27.49 -3.89
N LYS A 52 8.26 28.16 -2.93
CA LYS A 52 8.05 28.01 -1.50
C LYS A 52 6.56 27.92 -1.18
N HIS A 53 6.03 26.70 -1.15
CA HIS A 53 4.68 26.43 -0.65
C HIS A 53 4.68 26.78 0.84
N LYS A 54 3.51 27.06 1.38
CA LYS A 54 3.40 27.30 2.82
C LYS A 54 4.12 26.17 3.57
N VAL A 55 5.20 26.53 4.22
CA VAL A 55 6.03 25.59 4.98
C VAL A 55 5.23 25.21 6.22
N ALA A 56 5.24 23.94 6.60
CA ALA A 56 4.69 23.51 7.86
C ALA A 56 5.36 24.30 9.01
N GLN A 57 4.55 24.95 9.84
CA GLN A 57 5.04 25.78 10.94
C GLN A 57 5.12 25.00 12.27
N VAL A 58 4.49 23.83 12.30
CA VAL A 58 4.40 22.99 13.48
C VAL A 58 5.36 21.81 13.33
N ILE A 59 6.21 21.63 14.35
CA ILE A 59 7.06 20.43 14.45
C ILE A 59 6.23 19.36 15.17
N PRO A 60 5.97 18.20 14.53
CA PRO A 60 5.14 17.18 15.14
C PRO A 60 5.85 16.46 16.28
N GLU A 61 5.10 16.08 17.31
CA GLU A 61 5.53 15.13 18.32
C GLU A 61 5.51 13.71 17.75
N ILE A 62 6.57 12.92 18.00
CA ILE A 62 6.65 11.53 17.50
C ILE A 62 6.41 10.56 18.66
N ILE A 63 5.37 9.75 18.56
CA ILE A 63 4.96 8.76 19.56
C ILE A 63 5.13 7.36 18.98
N THR A 64 5.81 6.48 19.72
CA THR A 64 5.97 5.08 19.34
C THR A 64 4.89 4.24 20.00
N LEU A 65 4.07 3.57 19.16
CA LEU A 65 3.01 2.67 19.59
C LEU A 65 3.56 1.30 19.95
N SER A 66 3.22 0.81 21.14
CA SER A 66 3.44 -0.59 21.51
C SER A 66 2.25 -1.41 21.05
N LEU A 67 2.44 -2.22 19.99
CA LEU A 67 1.44 -3.15 19.50
C LEU A 67 1.44 -4.42 20.37
N SER A 68 0.26 -4.94 20.67
CA SER A 68 0.10 -6.07 21.61
C SER A 68 0.68 -7.38 21.09
N GLY A 69 0.80 -7.51 19.79
CA GLY A 69 1.24 -8.75 19.17
C GLY A 69 0.16 -9.84 19.15
N GLN A 70 -0.97 -9.62 19.76
CA GLN A 70 -2.08 -10.54 19.70
C GLN A 70 -2.89 -10.27 18.43
N ASP A 71 -3.46 -11.34 17.86
CA ASP A 71 -4.50 -11.22 16.84
C ASP A 71 -5.72 -10.56 17.51
N SER A 72 -5.66 -9.25 17.60
CA SER A 72 -6.78 -8.48 18.06
C SER A 72 -7.84 -8.60 16.97
N ASN A 73 -9.06 -8.94 17.37
CA ASN A 73 -10.24 -8.89 16.52
C ASN A 73 -10.58 -7.43 16.19
N PHE A 74 -9.60 -6.69 15.62
CA PHE A 74 -9.90 -5.37 15.08
C PHE A 74 -10.76 -5.59 13.84
N THR A 75 -12.00 -5.19 13.98
CA THR A 75 -12.93 -5.13 12.86
C THR A 75 -12.49 -4.05 11.89
N ASP A 76 -12.84 -4.22 10.63
CA ASP A 76 -12.63 -3.22 9.60
C ASP A 76 -13.17 -1.85 10.03
N PHE A 77 -12.46 -0.78 9.66
CA PHE A 77 -12.92 0.58 9.89
C PHE A 77 -13.64 1.07 8.64
N PRO A 78 -14.89 1.54 8.75
CA PRO A 78 -15.66 1.97 7.58
C PRO A 78 -15.13 3.29 6.99
N PRO A 79 -15.31 3.49 5.67
CA PRO A 79 -15.04 4.77 5.03
C PRO A 79 -16.10 5.81 5.44
N SER A 80 -15.79 7.09 5.19
CA SER A 80 -16.72 8.19 5.47
C SER A 80 -17.89 8.27 4.50
N GLU A 81 -17.67 7.83 3.27
CA GLU A 81 -18.61 8.00 2.16
C GLU A 81 -18.61 6.78 1.25
N THR A 82 -19.71 6.59 0.54
CA THR A 82 -19.80 5.69 -0.61
C THR A 82 -19.78 6.49 -1.91
N GLY A 83 -19.34 5.88 -2.99
CA GLY A 83 -19.29 6.53 -4.30
C GLY A 83 -19.63 5.56 -5.42
N PRO A 84 -19.78 6.02 -6.66
CA PRO A 84 -20.05 5.15 -7.79
C PRO A 84 -18.94 4.12 -7.95
N ALA A 85 -19.32 2.93 -8.41
CA ALA A 85 -18.35 1.88 -8.76
C ALA A 85 -17.47 2.37 -9.91
N GLU A 86 -16.16 2.24 -9.75
CA GLU A 86 -15.22 2.50 -10.84
C GLU A 86 -14.85 1.17 -11.50
N PRO A 87 -14.97 1.05 -12.83
CA PRO A 87 -14.52 -0.15 -13.54
C PRO A 87 -12.99 -0.20 -13.51
N ALA A 88 -12.42 -1.29 -13.00
CA ALA A 88 -10.99 -1.56 -13.14
C ALA A 88 -10.67 -1.86 -14.61
N LYS A 89 -9.79 -1.07 -15.22
CA LYS A 89 -9.23 -1.38 -16.55
C LYS A 89 -7.99 -2.23 -16.37
N ARG A 90 -7.85 -3.28 -17.16
CA ARG A 90 -6.69 -4.16 -17.11
C ARG A 90 -5.44 -3.42 -17.60
N ALA A 91 -4.41 -3.35 -16.73
CA ALA A 91 -3.06 -3.04 -17.15
C ALA A 91 -2.33 -4.34 -17.56
N ILE A 92 -1.50 -4.26 -18.57
CA ILE A 92 -0.65 -5.37 -19.00
C ILE A 92 0.76 -5.06 -18.49
N LEU A 93 1.25 -5.91 -17.58
CA LEU A 93 2.64 -5.89 -17.11
C LEU A 93 3.60 -6.16 -18.28
N GLY A 94 4.72 -5.49 -18.31
CA GLY A 94 5.75 -5.69 -19.32
C GLY A 94 6.52 -4.43 -19.71
N GLY A 95 7.00 -3.66 -18.73
CA GLY A 95 7.90 -2.51 -18.99
C GLY A 95 7.20 -1.25 -19.52
N VAL A 96 5.90 -1.16 -19.40
CA VAL A 96 5.10 0.03 -19.72
C VAL A 96 4.64 0.67 -18.42
N ASP A 97 5.02 1.93 -18.20
CA ASP A 97 4.56 2.74 -17.06
C ASP A 97 3.05 3.03 -17.18
N ASN A 98 2.28 2.42 -16.30
CA ASN A 98 0.82 2.46 -16.29
C ASN A 98 0.25 3.60 -15.42
N ARG A 99 1.09 4.44 -14.85
CA ARG A 99 0.67 5.59 -14.04
C ARG A 99 0.09 6.69 -14.94
N VAL A 100 -1.14 7.10 -14.65
CA VAL A 100 -1.85 8.15 -15.38
C VAL A 100 -2.05 9.36 -14.48
N GLN A 101 -1.76 10.56 -15.00
CA GLN A 101 -2.08 11.80 -14.31
C GLN A 101 -3.59 11.86 -13.98
N TRP A 102 -3.92 12.14 -12.72
CA TRP A 102 -5.29 12.04 -12.24
C TRP A 102 -5.70 13.22 -11.35
N PRO A 103 -6.04 14.38 -11.94
CA PRO A 103 -6.36 15.62 -11.19
C PRO A 103 -7.78 15.65 -10.64
N ASN A 104 -8.40 14.49 -10.39
CA ASN A 104 -9.74 14.41 -9.84
C ASN A 104 -9.76 14.87 -8.38
N ARG A 105 -10.78 15.62 -7.99
CA ARG A 105 -11.00 16.15 -6.64
C ARG A 105 -12.26 15.62 -5.98
N ASP A 106 -12.94 14.68 -6.63
CA ASP A 106 -14.08 13.99 -6.02
C ASP A 106 -13.58 12.93 -5.02
N TYR A 107 -14.48 12.48 -4.17
CA TYR A 107 -14.18 11.32 -3.31
C TYR A 107 -13.97 10.07 -4.18
N PRO A 108 -12.92 9.27 -3.93
CA PRO A 108 -12.03 9.29 -2.77
C PRO A 108 -10.76 10.16 -2.94
N TYR A 109 -10.50 10.76 -4.08
CA TYR A 109 -9.23 11.44 -4.38
C TYR A 109 -8.99 12.67 -3.51
N ARG A 110 -10.07 13.38 -3.08
CA ARG A 110 -9.92 14.48 -2.13
C ARG A 110 -9.53 14.05 -0.72
N ALA A 111 -9.65 12.74 -0.40
CA ALA A 111 -9.13 12.17 0.84
C ALA A 111 -7.66 11.74 0.73
N MET A 112 -7.08 11.76 -0.47
CA MET A 112 -5.69 11.41 -0.75
C MET A 112 -4.89 12.67 -1.05
N GLY A 113 -3.62 12.71 -0.67
CA GLY A 113 -2.87 13.95 -0.80
C GLY A 113 -1.37 13.77 -0.72
N ARG A 114 -0.69 14.90 -0.88
CA ARG A 114 0.74 15.05 -0.71
C ARG A 114 1.02 15.42 0.74
N ILE A 115 2.10 14.90 1.29
CA ILE A 115 2.65 15.33 2.57
C ILE A 115 3.93 16.11 2.26
N GLN A 116 3.89 17.42 2.45
CA GLN A 116 5.02 18.30 2.25
C GLN A 116 5.79 18.47 3.55
N PHE A 117 7.10 18.34 3.52
CA PHE A 117 8.00 18.62 4.63
C PHE A 117 8.64 20.01 4.50
N SER A 118 9.03 20.59 5.64
CA SER A 118 9.63 21.94 5.65
C SER A 118 11.03 22.00 5.03
N ASP A 119 11.70 20.88 4.88
CA ASP A 119 12.99 20.74 4.20
C ASP A 119 12.86 20.65 2.66
N GLY A 120 11.62 20.58 2.13
CA GLY A 120 11.34 20.52 0.71
C GLY A 120 11.03 19.12 0.19
N LEU A 121 11.25 18.07 0.98
CA LEU A 121 10.91 16.71 0.66
C LEU A 121 9.38 16.50 0.72
N TRP A 122 8.91 15.42 0.13
CA TRP A 122 7.48 15.05 0.22
C TRP A 122 7.26 13.55 0.14
N CYS A 123 6.13 13.13 0.64
CA CYS A 123 5.55 11.81 0.47
C CYS A 123 4.09 11.92 0.03
N SER A 124 3.45 10.79 -0.15
CA SER A 124 2.02 10.66 -0.39
C SER A 124 1.33 10.12 0.87
N GLY A 125 0.02 10.30 0.98
CA GLY A 125 -0.77 9.78 2.10
C GLY A 125 -2.26 9.87 1.83
N ALA A 126 -3.06 9.28 2.72
CA ALA A 126 -4.51 9.31 2.65
C ALA A 126 -5.17 9.47 4.02
N LEU A 127 -6.27 10.19 4.07
CA LEU A 127 -7.13 10.27 5.25
C LEU A 127 -7.81 8.91 5.49
N ILE A 128 -7.71 8.43 6.73
CA ILE A 128 -8.35 7.23 7.26
C ILE A 128 -9.30 7.54 8.42
N GLY A 129 -9.45 8.80 8.74
CA GLY A 129 -10.32 9.34 9.77
C GLY A 129 -10.43 10.84 9.66
N SER A 130 -11.14 11.49 10.61
CA SER A 130 -11.40 12.92 10.56
C SER A 130 -10.13 13.78 10.53
N ARG A 131 -9.05 13.33 11.18
CA ARG A 131 -7.74 14.03 11.27
C ARG A 131 -6.54 13.10 11.11
N HIS A 132 -6.75 11.88 10.64
CA HIS A 132 -5.74 10.83 10.62
C HIS A 132 -5.31 10.58 9.18
N VAL A 133 -4.05 10.82 8.88
CA VAL A 133 -3.44 10.53 7.57
C VAL A 133 -2.51 9.34 7.74
N VAL A 134 -2.74 8.27 6.99
CA VAL A 134 -1.78 7.16 6.90
C VAL A 134 -0.76 7.43 5.81
N THR A 135 0.50 7.09 6.10
CA THR A 135 1.63 7.19 5.17
C THR A 135 2.68 6.12 5.50
N ALA A 136 3.78 6.07 4.78
CA ALA A 136 4.89 5.20 5.12
C ALA A 136 5.67 5.72 6.35
N ARG A 137 6.24 4.81 7.14
CA ARG A 137 7.03 5.16 8.32
C ARG A 137 8.33 5.88 7.95
N HIS A 138 8.98 5.46 6.88
CA HIS A 138 10.18 6.14 6.39
C HIS A 138 9.93 7.58 5.91
N CYS A 139 8.64 7.98 5.76
CA CYS A 139 8.21 9.36 5.54
C CYS A 139 8.17 10.21 6.81
N ILE A 140 8.51 9.66 7.98
CA ILE A 140 8.61 10.45 9.21
C ILE A 140 9.76 11.44 9.03
N PRO A 141 9.51 12.76 9.14
CA PRO A 141 10.53 13.76 8.91
C PRO A 141 11.65 13.70 9.96
N ALA A 142 12.81 14.23 9.59
CA ALA A 142 13.92 14.40 10.54
C ALA A 142 13.53 15.33 11.70
N GLU A 143 14.30 15.29 12.78
CA GLU A 143 14.09 16.18 13.93
C GLU A 143 14.12 17.66 13.49
N GLY A 144 13.17 18.43 13.99
CA GLY A 144 13.04 19.84 13.64
C GLY A 144 12.37 20.13 12.29
N VAL A 145 11.94 19.12 11.57
CA VAL A 145 11.26 19.27 10.26
C VAL A 145 9.75 19.16 10.46
N GLY A 146 9.00 20.17 10.02
CA GLY A 146 7.55 20.18 10.05
C GLY A 146 6.95 19.40 8.85
N ALA A 147 5.71 18.92 9.01
CA ALA A 147 4.97 18.20 8.00
C ALA A 147 3.57 18.81 7.80
N ARG A 148 3.12 18.88 6.53
CA ARG A 148 1.83 19.44 6.14
C ARG A 148 1.13 18.55 5.11
N PHE A 149 -0.07 18.08 5.42
CA PHE A 149 -0.89 17.32 4.50
C PHE A 149 -1.68 18.24 3.56
N GLN A 150 -1.67 17.94 2.29
CA GLN A 150 -2.25 18.74 1.20
C GLN A 150 -3.19 17.83 0.38
N PRO A 151 -4.48 17.73 0.75
CA PRO A 151 -5.44 16.89 0.04
C PRO A 151 -5.62 17.33 -1.41
N ALA A 152 -5.71 16.36 -2.32
CA ALA A 152 -5.86 16.57 -3.77
C ALA A 152 -4.91 17.65 -4.33
N PHE A 153 -3.68 17.72 -3.83
CA PHE A 153 -2.70 18.71 -4.25
C PHE A 153 -2.51 18.69 -5.78
N TYR A 154 -2.54 19.87 -6.40
CA TYR A 154 -2.29 20.04 -7.82
C TYR A 154 -1.63 21.39 -8.08
N ASP A 155 -0.32 21.39 -8.28
CA ASP A 155 0.54 22.57 -8.41
C ASP A 155 0.52 23.54 -7.22
N ASN A 156 -0.54 23.51 -6.41
CA ASN A 156 -0.71 24.24 -5.16
C ASN A 156 -1.79 23.58 -4.27
N GLU A 157 -2.03 24.12 -3.07
CA GLU A 157 -3.06 23.64 -2.14
C GLU A 157 -4.46 24.04 -2.64
N VAL A 158 -5.14 23.14 -3.34
CA VAL A 158 -6.46 23.41 -3.93
C VAL A 158 -7.62 23.18 -2.97
N LEU A 159 -7.44 22.32 -1.97
CA LEU A 159 -8.41 22.00 -0.91
C LEU A 159 -7.88 22.35 0.49
N GLY A 160 -6.97 23.32 0.56
CA GLY A 160 -6.28 23.67 1.79
C GLY A 160 -5.07 22.79 2.10
N GLY A 161 -4.46 23.05 3.22
CA GLY A 161 -3.36 22.27 3.75
C GLY A 161 -3.42 22.28 5.28
N TYR A 162 -3.07 21.16 5.89
CA TYR A 162 -3.28 20.89 7.30
C TYR A 162 -1.97 20.47 7.95
N ASP A 163 -1.55 21.19 8.99
CA ASP A 163 -0.30 20.89 9.68
C ASP A 163 -0.43 19.62 10.51
N VAL A 164 0.61 18.80 10.48
CA VAL A 164 0.74 17.60 11.31
C VAL A 164 1.23 18.01 12.70
N THR A 165 0.52 17.59 13.72
CA THR A 165 0.86 17.92 15.13
C THR A 165 1.45 16.75 15.88
N VAL A 166 1.05 15.51 15.53
CA VAL A 166 1.53 14.29 16.17
C VAL A 166 1.75 13.23 15.10
N ILE A 167 2.77 12.42 15.27
CA ILE A 167 3.08 11.28 14.42
C ILE A 167 3.12 10.01 15.26
N PHE A 168 2.33 9.03 14.90
CA PHE A 168 2.37 7.70 15.48
C PHE A 168 3.08 6.73 14.56
N ARG A 169 4.01 5.97 15.12
CA ARG A 169 4.70 4.88 14.42
C ARG A 169 4.66 3.59 15.25
N PRO A 170 4.59 2.41 14.62
CA PRO A 170 4.68 1.17 15.36
C PRO A 170 6.07 0.97 15.95
N ASN A 171 6.12 0.42 17.18
CA ASN A 171 7.33 -0.25 17.64
C ASN A 171 7.37 -1.64 17.00
N TYR A 172 8.41 -1.92 16.22
CA TYR A 172 8.57 -3.23 15.60
C TYR A 172 9.92 -3.84 15.97
N GLY A 173 9.87 -5.11 16.40
CA GLY A 173 11.05 -5.91 16.69
C GLY A 173 11.41 -6.86 15.54
N GLN A 174 10.90 -6.61 14.32
CA GLN A 174 11.16 -7.42 13.13
C GLN A 174 12.33 -6.84 12.35
N GLU A 175 13.13 -7.74 11.77
CA GLU A 175 14.25 -7.39 10.90
C GLU A 175 14.04 -7.98 9.50
N GLY A 176 14.80 -7.51 8.54
CA GLY A 176 14.75 -7.99 7.16
C GLY A 176 13.40 -7.75 6.50
N TRP A 177 12.96 -8.70 5.69
CA TRP A 177 11.73 -8.59 4.89
C TRP A 177 10.49 -8.26 5.72
N CYS A 178 10.35 -8.88 6.89
CA CYS A 178 9.17 -8.68 7.73
C CYS A 178 9.06 -7.28 8.34
N ALA A 179 10.15 -6.54 8.42
CA ALA A 179 10.14 -5.14 8.87
C ALA A 179 9.28 -4.24 7.96
N ASN A 180 9.20 -4.58 6.66
CA ASN A 180 8.41 -3.81 5.70
C ASN A 180 6.91 -3.80 6.01
N ALA A 181 6.38 -4.82 6.69
CA ALA A 181 4.98 -4.85 7.12
C ALA A 181 4.63 -3.71 8.09
N PHE A 182 5.64 -3.21 8.80
CA PHE A 182 5.53 -2.15 9.81
C PHE A 182 6.03 -0.78 9.31
N ASP A 183 6.31 -0.67 8.02
CA ASP A 183 6.69 0.61 7.42
C ASP A 183 5.47 1.50 7.12
N TRP A 184 4.63 1.67 8.13
CA TRP A 184 3.51 2.59 8.12
C TRP A 184 3.59 3.58 9.30
N ALA A 185 3.00 4.74 9.14
CA ALA A 185 2.82 5.73 10.21
C ALA A 185 1.46 6.42 10.06
N ILE A 186 0.94 6.94 11.17
CA ILE A 186 -0.29 7.74 11.17
C ILE A 186 0.05 9.15 11.65
N PHE A 187 -0.19 10.12 10.78
CA PHE A 187 0.01 11.53 11.04
C PHE A 187 -1.31 12.15 11.49
N VAL A 188 -1.33 12.73 12.69
CA VAL A 188 -2.50 13.42 13.24
C VAL A 188 -2.44 14.90 12.89
N LEU A 189 -3.45 15.38 12.22
CA LEU A 189 -3.59 16.77 11.83
C LEU A 189 -4.13 17.62 12.99
N GLY A 190 -3.72 18.88 13.06
CA GLY A 190 -4.26 19.84 14.03
C GLY A 190 -5.75 20.12 13.83
N GLU A 191 -6.25 19.91 12.58
CA GLU A 191 -7.63 20.16 12.20
C GLU A 191 -8.29 18.90 11.64
N LYS A 192 -9.62 18.84 11.68
CA LYS A 192 -10.42 17.71 11.17
C LYS A 192 -10.64 17.79 9.66
N ALA A 193 -9.57 17.67 8.88
CA ALA A 193 -9.59 17.72 7.42
C ALA A 193 -10.56 16.71 6.78
N GLY A 194 -10.75 15.54 7.40
CA GLY A 194 -11.63 14.50 6.90
C GLY A 194 -13.11 14.86 6.94
N GLN A 195 -13.53 15.80 7.78
CA GLN A 195 -14.92 16.28 7.79
C GLN A 195 -15.32 16.94 6.47
N VAL A 196 -14.35 17.53 5.75
CA VAL A 196 -14.57 18.17 4.45
C VAL A 196 -14.20 17.25 3.29
N ASN A 197 -13.11 16.49 3.47
CA ASN A 197 -12.52 15.71 2.38
C ASN A 197 -12.95 14.22 2.38
N GLY A 198 -13.64 13.76 3.43
CA GLY A 198 -13.92 12.34 3.64
C GLY A 198 -12.64 11.57 4.03
N TRP A 199 -12.77 10.27 4.21
CA TRP A 199 -11.66 9.35 4.48
C TRP A 199 -11.97 7.94 3.95
N LEU A 200 -10.92 7.16 3.69
CA LEU A 200 -11.02 5.75 3.32
C LEU A 200 -11.19 4.90 4.57
N GLY A 201 -11.95 3.82 4.45
CA GLY A 201 -11.95 2.76 5.45
C GLY A 201 -10.64 1.99 5.49
N LEU A 202 -10.42 1.16 6.49
CA LEU A 202 -9.25 0.28 6.61
C LEU A 202 -9.69 -1.18 6.61
N LYS A 203 -8.98 -2.00 5.85
CA LYS A 203 -9.11 -3.46 5.82
C LYS A 203 -7.76 -4.13 5.67
N THR A 204 -7.73 -5.43 5.95
CA THR A 204 -6.60 -6.30 5.60
C THR A 204 -6.88 -7.05 4.31
N VAL A 205 -5.83 -7.34 3.54
CA VAL A 205 -5.95 -8.17 2.33
C VAL A 205 -6.44 -9.57 2.71
N ASN A 206 -7.50 -10.01 2.05
CA ASN A 206 -8.01 -11.37 2.18
C ASN A 206 -7.33 -12.26 1.13
N PRO A 207 -6.45 -13.20 1.55
CA PRO A 207 -5.70 -14.02 0.62
C PRO A 207 -6.57 -14.93 -0.26
N ASP A 208 -7.75 -15.33 0.21
CA ASP A 208 -8.60 -16.28 -0.49
C ASP A 208 -9.30 -15.68 -1.71
N ASN A 209 -9.56 -14.37 -1.68
CA ASN A 209 -10.38 -13.74 -2.72
C ASN A 209 -9.80 -12.47 -3.34
N GLN A 210 -8.69 -11.92 -2.85
CA GLN A 210 -8.09 -10.68 -3.35
C GLN A 210 -6.72 -10.88 -3.98
N LEU A 211 -5.97 -11.95 -3.62
CA LEU A 211 -4.69 -12.24 -4.26
C LEU A 211 -4.87 -12.69 -5.72
N ASN A 212 -3.87 -12.36 -6.54
CA ASN A 212 -3.80 -12.69 -7.97
C ASN A 212 -4.98 -12.15 -8.79
N LYS A 213 -5.56 -11.05 -8.35
CA LYS A 213 -6.62 -10.33 -9.05
C LYS A 213 -6.24 -8.87 -9.25
N ALA A 214 -6.39 -8.40 -10.49
CA ALA A 214 -6.13 -7.03 -10.90
C ALA A 214 -7.28 -6.11 -10.46
N MET A 215 -7.34 -5.77 -9.17
CA MET A 215 -8.47 -5.05 -8.58
C MET A 215 -8.08 -3.87 -7.68
N PHE A 216 -6.80 -3.70 -7.40
CA PHE A 216 -6.32 -2.64 -6.53
C PHE A 216 -5.98 -1.38 -7.32
N PHE A 217 -5.94 -0.29 -6.59
CA PHE A 217 -5.58 1.04 -7.06
C PHE A 217 -4.45 1.59 -6.20
N HIS A 218 -3.61 2.42 -6.84
CA HIS A 218 -2.64 3.26 -6.13
C HIS A 218 -2.80 4.72 -6.58
N TYR A 219 -2.48 5.64 -5.68
CA TYR A 219 -2.51 7.08 -5.92
C TYR A 219 -1.35 7.76 -5.19
N GLY A 220 -0.63 8.64 -5.86
CA GLY A 220 0.50 9.33 -5.24
C GLY A 220 1.11 10.42 -6.10
N TYR A 221 2.21 10.97 -5.62
CA TYR A 221 2.89 12.14 -6.16
C TYR A 221 4.32 11.82 -6.58
N PRO A 222 4.53 11.17 -7.75
CA PRO A 222 5.84 10.73 -8.21
C PRO A 222 6.76 11.91 -8.55
N GLN A 223 8.05 11.77 -8.23
CA GLN A 223 9.03 12.81 -8.55
C GLN A 223 9.39 12.86 -10.04
N ASP A 224 9.42 11.72 -10.73
CA ASP A 224 9.76 11.59 -12.15
C ASP A 224 8.70 12.16 -13.08
N LYS A 225 7.47 12.29 -12.59
CA LYS A 225 6.34 12.83 -13.34
C LYS A 225 5.81 14.09 -12.65
N GLY A 226 6.07 15.24 -13.26
CA GLY A 226 5.64 16.53 -12.74
C GLY A 226 6.33 16.99 -11.44
N GLY A 227 7.40 16.31 -10.99
CA GLY A 227 8.18 16.69 -9.80
C GLY A 227 7.35 16.70 -8.52
N GLY A 228 6.46 15.73 -8.34
CA GLY A 228 5.56 15.64 -7.19
C GLY A 228 4.53 16.77 -7.11
N ARG A 229 4.34 17.52 -8.18
CA ARG A 229 3.38 18.65 -8.22
C ARG A 229 1.98 18.25 -8.64
N GLN A 230 1.86 17.05 -9.21
CA GLN A 230 0.61 16.54 -9.79
C GLN A 230 0.41 15.10 -9.37
N PRO A 231 -0.85 14.68 -9.09
CA PRO A 231 -1.15 13.33 -8.69
C PRO A 231 -1.20 12.39 -9.89
N TYR A 232 -0.77 11.15 -9.64
CA TYR A 232 -0.87 10.04 -10.58
C TYR A 232 -1.59 8.87 -9.94
N ARG A 233 -2.37 8.17 -10.74
CA ARG A 233 -3.08 6.95 -10.37
C ARG A 233 -2.62 5.79 -11.23
N GLN A 234 -2.56 4.62 -10.62
CA GLN A 234 -2.53 3.34 -11.31
C GLN A 234 -3.72 2.51 -10.86
N GLU A 235 -4.30 1.77 -11.77
CA GLU A 235 -5.44 0.89 -11.52
C GLU A 235 -5.15 -0.53 -12.00
N ALA A 236 -6.01 -1.46 -11.61
CA ALA A 236 -5.88 -2.87 -11.96
C ALA A 236 -4.57 -3.52 -11.45
N ILE A 237 -4.07 -3.04 -10.32
CA ILE A 237 -2.89 -3.58 -9.66
C ILE A 237 -3.23 -4.95 -9.06
N THR A 238 -2.31 -5.90 -9.18
CA THR A 238 -2.43 -7.25 -8.63
C THR A 238 -1.57 -7.39 -7.39
N ALA A 239 -2.16 -7.86 -6.30
CA ALA A 239 -1.42 -8.37 -5.15
C ALA A 239 -1.05 -9.83 -5.42
N SER A 240 0.24 -10.15 -5.51
CA SER A 240 0.74 -11.47 -5.93
C SER A 240 1.18 -12.35 -4.77
N ALA A 241 1.55 -11.77 -3.64
CA ALA A 241 1.92 -12.51 -2.44
C ALA A 241 1.54 -11.71 -1.21
N ALA A 242 1.00 -12.40 -0.23
CA ALA A 242 0.92 -11.95 1.14
C ALA A 242 1.59 -13.03 1.98
N THR A 243 2.50 -12.64 2.81
CA THR A 243 2.95 -13.36 3.99
C THR A 243 3.97 -14.49 3.90
N TYR A 244 5.08 -14.21 4.50
CA TYR A 244 5.87 -15.15 5.28
C TYR A 244 6.14 -14.65 6.71
N CYS A 245 5.43 -13.61 7.13
CA CYS A 245 5.68 -12.94 8.38
C CYS A 245 4.47 -13.10 9.30
N ASP A 246 4.73 -13.32 10.58
CA ASP A 246 3.68 -13.25 11.58
C ASP A 246 2.99 -11.89 11.48
N ARG A 247 1.64 -11.86 11.59
CA ARG A 247 0.83 -10.64 11.61
C ARG A 247 0.62 -9.90 10.28
N GLY A 248 0.51 -10.67 9.19
CA GLY A 248 -0.01 -10.12 7.94
C GLY A 248 0.95 -9.23 7.18
N SER A 249 2.15 -9.68 7.01
CA SER A 249 3.19 -9.38 6.01
C SER A 249 3.15 -8.07 5.26
N PRO A 250 4.24 -7.66 4.69
CA PRO A 250 4.17 -6.80 3.54
C PRO A 250 3.49 -7.53 2.36
N VAL A 251 2.69 -6.81 1.60
CA VAL A 251 2.06 -7.32 0.38
C VAL A 251 2.93 -6.97 -0.81
N VAL A 252 3.19 -7.94 -1.69
CA VAL A 252 3.90 -7.72 -2.95
C VAL A 252 2.90 -7.44 -4.06
N VAL A 253 3.13 -6.39 -4.82
CA VAL A 253 2.23 -5.92 -5.87
C VAL A 253 2.99 -5.52 -7.13
N ASP A 254 2.28 -5.43 -8.25
CA ASP A 254 2.80 -5.04 -9.55
C ASP A 254 2.60 -3.54 -9.87
N ALA A 255 2.59 -2.70 -8.85
CA ALA A 255 2.45 -1.27 -9.03
C ALA A 255 3.75 -0.60 -9.50
N ASP A 256 3.64 0.35 -10.44
CA ASP A 256 4.72 1.23 -10.84
C ASP A 256 4.89 2.35 -9.81
N VAL A 257 6.00 2.37 -9.11
CA VAL A 257 6.26 3.39 -8.08
C VAL A 257 7.66 3.97 -8.19
N ILE A 258 7.76 5.23 -7.78
CA ILE A 258 9.04 5.95 -7.67
C ILE A 258 8.98 6.90 -6.47
N GLY A 259 10.11 7.51 -6.12
CA GLY A 259 10.20 8.48 -5.04
C GLY A 259 9.07 9.51 -5.04
N GLY A 260 8.58 9.83 -3.84
CA GLY A 260 7.42 10.69 -3.61
C GLY A 260 6.07 9.96 -3.58
N GLN A 261 5.96 8.75 -4.15
CA GLN A 261 4.75 7.92 -4.03
C GLN A 261 4.71 7.12 -2.71
N SER A 262 5.81 7.06 -1.97
CA SER A 262 5.89 6.48 -0.63
C SER A 262 4.75 6.97 0.26
N GLY A 263 4.09 6.03 0.96
CA GLY A 263 2.94 6.31 1.80
C GLY A 263 1.62 6.51 1.05
N GLY A 264 1.65 6.51 -0.28
CA GLY A 264 0.42 6.57 -1.08
C GLY A 264 -0.46 5.35 -0.85
N PRO A 265 -1.81 5.52 -0.85
CA PRO A 265 -2.75 4.47 -0.55
C PRO A 265 -2.75 3.35 -1.59
N PHE A 266 -2.81 2.13 -1.09
CA PHE A 266 -3.15 0.92 -1.83
C PHE A 266 -4.57 0.52 -1.42
N TRP A 267 -5.53 0.61 -2.35
CA TRP A 267 -6.94 0.59 -2.01
C TRP A 267 -7.83 -0.11 -3.05
N ILE A 268 -9.05 -0.46 -2.65
CA ILE A 268 -10.08 -1.04 -3.52
C ILE A 268 -11.38 -0.25 -3.38
N ASN A 269 -12.18 -0.30 -4.44
CA ASN A 269 -13.60 0.05 -4.42
C ASN A 269 -14.44 -1.22 -4.26
N GLU A 270 -14.97 -1.44 -3.07
CA GLU A 270 -15.87 -2.56 -2.77
C GLU A 270 -17.31 -2.08 -2.74
N ASN A 271 -18.08 -2.34 -3.79
CA ASN A 271 -19.51 -1.99 -3.86
C ASN A 271 -19.83 -0.51 -3.58
N GLY A 272 -18.94 0.39 -3.96
CA GLY A 272 -19.09 1.81 -3.71
C GLY A 272 -18.38 2.32 -2.45
N GLU A 273 -17.92 1.43 -1.59
CA GLU A 273 -17.09 1.77 -0.43
C GLU A 273 -15.60 1.74 -0.79
N ARG A 274 -14.83 2.65 -0.23
CA ARG A 274 -13.38 2.78 -0.50
C ARG A 274 -12.58 2.34 0.71
N TYR A 275 -11.89 1.21 0.58
CA TYR A 275 -11.06 0.66 1.65
C TYR A 275 -9.58 0.70 1.26
N LEU A 276 -8.77 1.24 2.15
CA LEU A 276 -7.33 1.17 2.10
C LEU A 276 -6.86 -0.13 2.74
N TYR A 277 -5.97 -0.83 2.07
CA TYR A 277 -5.38 -2.11 2.49
C TYR A 277 -3.93 -1.98 2.94
N GLY A 278 -3.33 -0.85 2.66
CA GLY A 278 -1.98 -0.52 3.05
C GLY A 278 -1.46 0.72 2.34
N VAL A 279 -0.20 0.99 2.55
CA VAL A 279 0.52 2.12 1.95
C VAL A 279 1.75 1.63 1.21
N VAL A 280 2.06 2.25 0.09
CA VAL A 280 3.26 1.93 -0.69
C VAL A 280 4.50 2.30 0.12
N VAL A 281 5.42 1.33 0.23
CA VAL A 281 6.73 1.49 0.88
C VAL A 281 7.77 1.87 -0.17
N GLY A 282 7.87 1.09 -1.22
CA GLY A 282 8.83 1.22 -2.28
C GLY A 282 8.84 -0.02 -3.17
N GLY A 283 9.74 -0.09 -4.12
CA GLY A 283 9.79 -1.19 -5.06
C GLY A 283 11.19 -1.44 -5.62
N SER A 284 11.31 -2.50 -6.37
CA SER A 284 12.43 -2.82 -7.26
C SER A 284 11.93 -2.85 -8.69
N ASP A 285 12.79 -3.25 -9.64
CA ASP A 285 12.40 -3.43 -11.04
C ASP A 285 11.35 -4.55 -11.23
N ASP A 286 11.20 -5.45 -10.26
CA ASP A 286 10.38 -6.65 -10.35
C ASP A 286 9.07 -6.57 -9.56
N TYR A 287 9.01 -5.74 -8.52
CA TYR A 287 7.84 -5.66 -7.63
C TYR A 287 7.81 -4.40 -6.77
N THR A 288 6.64 -4.09 -6.25
CA THR A 288 6.42 -3.06 -5.25
C THR A 288 5.94 -3.68 -3.93
N VAL A 289 6.27 -3.04 -2.82
CA VAL A 289 5.92 -3.46 -1.46
C VAL A 289 4.93 -2.50 -0.84
N VAL A 290 3.93 -3.08 -0.18
CA VAL A 290 2.87 -2.38 0.54
C VAL A 290 2.89 -2.80 2.00
N ALA A 291 2.97 -1.83 2.92
CA ALA A 291 2.87 -2.01 4.37
C ALA A 291 1.44 -1.85 4.86
N GLY A 292 1.08 -2.51 5.95
CA GLY A 292 -0.26 -2.39 6.54
C GLY A 292 -0.70 -3.63 7.30
N GLY A 293 -1.86 -4.18 6.94
CA GLY A 293 -2.40 -5.38 7.55
C GLY A 293 -2.88 -5.19 9.00
N PRO A 294 -3.00 -6.27 9.80
CA PRO A 294 -3.54 -6.23 11.16
C PRO A 294 -2.83 -5.24 12.09
N SER A 295 -1.52 -5.04 11.90
CA SER A 295 -0.73 -4.11 12.72
C SER A 295 -1.19 -2.65 12.53
N LEU A 296 -1.55 -2.27 11.33
CA LEU A 296 -2.07 -0.92 11.03
C LEU A 296 -3.47 -0.73 11.66
N LEU A 297 -4.35 -1.73 11.56
CA LEU A 297 -5.68 -1.68 12.17
C LEU A 297 -5.57 -1.56 13.69
N GLU A 298 -4.70 -2.36 14.32
CA GLU A 298 -4.43 -2.29 15.75
C GLU A 298 -3.93 -0.90 16.16
N GLY A 299 -2.91 -0.39 15.46
CA GLY A 299 -2.34 0.92 15.73
C GLY A 299 -3.36 2.04 15.60
N TYR A 300 -4.21 2.00 14.57
CA TYR A 300 -5.29 2.97 14.40
C TYR A 300 -6.34 2.87 15.51
N GLY A 301 -6.74 1.66 15.90
CA GLY A 301 -7.68 1.44 17.00
C GLY A 301 -7.17 1.93 18.35
N ILE A 302 -5.86 1.81 18.61
CA ILE A 302 -5.21 2.37 19.81
C ILE A 302 -5.28 3.90 19.77
N LEU A 303 -4.90 4.48 18.63
CA LEU A 303 -4.82 5.92 18.45
C LEU A 303 -6.19 6.62 18.60
N LEU A 304 -7.27 5.99 18.16
CA LEU A 304 -8.63 6.54 18.27
C LEU A 304 -9.10 6.75 19.72
N LYS A 305 -8.46 6.13 20.71
CA LYS A 305 -8.81 6.34 22.12
C LYS A 305 -8.42 7.74 22.58
N ASP A 306 -7.26 8.23 22.13
CA ASP A 306 -6.71 9.53 22.54
C ASP A 306 -7.03 10.63 21.50
N TYR A 307 -7.18 10.24 20.24
CA TYR A 307 -7.50 11.13 19.12
C TYR A 307 -8.75 10.64 18.37
N PRO A 308 -9.95 10.79 18.91
CA PRO A 308 -11.19 10.33 18.25
C PRO A 308 -11.50 11.12 16.99
N ASN A 309 -12.28 10.49 16.10
CA ASN A 309 -12.81 11.07 14.86
C ASN A 309 -13.75 12.28 15.09
#